data_5d7ef4057af9881453b364ae5a810f9f
#
_entry.id   5d7ef4057af9881453b364ae5a810f9f
#
_cell.length_a   1.000
_cell.length_b   1.000
_cell.length_c   1.000
_cell.angle_alpha   90.00
_cell.angle_beta   90.00
_cell.angle_gamma   90.00
#
_symmetry.space_group_name_H-M   'P 1'
#
loop_
_entity.id
_entity.type
_entity.pdbx_description
1 polymer ?
#
loop_
_entity_poly.entity_id
_entity_poly.type
_entity_poly.pdbx_seq_one_letter_code
_entity_poly.pdbx_strand_id
1 'polypeptide(L)'
;MKKLITLILIGVLFMSCSKEKDVAVISTQFGDMVVEFYPEIAPMHVESFTILAKEGYFDGTTFHRVMPGFVIQGGDPNSKDTNRLNDGSGGRAGKFFGIGRENDPDTWMIPGEFNDKLHVKGTLSMARTPDPDGASSQFFVCNASRPDLDGQYTVFGQVIKGLEVIDQIINVNTPRRENRGYQGPDVDNPFEKVEMTVKIMKHSEAMKG
;
A
#
# COMPACT_ATOMS: atom_id res chain seq x y z
N MET A 1 -54.96 22.20 45.46
CA MET A 1 -54.45 20.93 44.95
C MET A 1 -53.60 21.22 43.72
N LYS A 2 -52.28 21.29 43.87
CA LYS A 2 -51.30 21.53 42.76
C LYS A 2 -50.87 20.18 42.18
N LYS A 3 -51.16 19.94 40.90
CA LYS A 3 -50.69 18.74 40.18
C LYS A 3 -49.25 18.97 39.71
N LEU A 4 -48.32 18.17 40.23
CA LEU A 4 -46.94 18.14 39.83
C LEU A 4 -46.84 17.27 38.58
N ILE A 5 -46.50 17.87 37.43
CA ILE A 5 -46.23 17.14 36.16
C ILE A 5 -44.76 16.82 36.14
N THR A 6 -44.42 15.54 36.32
CA THR A 6 -43.04 15.07 36.22
C THR A 6 -42.73 14.81 34.72
N LEU A 7 -41.89 15.65 34.14
CA LEU A 7 -41.42 15.52 32.76
C LEU A 7 -40.27 14.50 32.76
N ILE A 8 -40.53 13.29 32.22
CA ILE A 8 -39.53 12.25 32.01
C ILE A 8 -38.80 12.57 30.70
N LEU A 9 -37.54 13.06 30.82
CA LEU A 9 -36.67 13.30 29.69
C LEU A 9 -36.05 11.95 29.28
N ILE A 10 -36.59 11.29 28.22
CA ILE A 10 -36.02 10.09 27.63
C ILE A 10 -34.83 10.53 26.76
N GLY A 11 -33.62 10.37 27.31
CA GLY A 11 -32.39 10.56 26.57
C GLY A 11 -32.21 9.43 25.55
N VAL A 12 -32.46 9.72 24.27
CA VAL A 12 -32.14 8.80 23.18
C VAL A 12 -30.62 8.86 22.97
N LEU A 13 -29.90 7.85 23.48
CA LEU A 13 -28.51 7.63 23.13
C LEU A 13 -28.47 7.20 21.64
N PHE A 14 -28.10 8.12 20.76
CA PHE A 14 -27.67 7.78 19.41
C PHE A 14 -26.29 7.08 19.53
N MET A 15 -26.30 5.75 19.62
CA MET A 15 -25.09 4.99 19.32
C MET A 15 -24.82 5.17 17.82
N SER A 16 -23.93 6.13 17.52
CA SER A 16 -23.35 6.23 16.19
C SER A 16 -22.54 4.94 15.95
N CYS A 17 -23.12 3.98 15.25
CA CYS A 17 -22.42 2.81 14.76
C CYS A 17 -21.52 3.28 13.61
N SER A 18 -20.34 3.81 13.94
CA SER A 18 -19.32 4.07 12.93
C SER A 18 -18.95 2.72 12.31
N LYS A 19 -19.17 2.57 11.00
CA LYS A 19 -18.76 1.36 10.28
C LYS A 19 -17.26 1.15 10.52
N GLU A 20 -16.91 0.00 11.07
CA GLU A 20 -15.53 -0.33 11.37
C GLU A 20 -14.69 -0.29 10.09
N LYS A 21 -13.54 0.38 10.13
CA LYS A 21 -12.64 0.56 8.99
C LYS A 21 -12.00 -0.76 8.57
N ASP A 22 -11.86 -0.96 7.26
CA ASP A 22 -11.00 -1.99 6.70
C ASP A 22 -9.54 -1.48 6.67
N VAL A 23 -8.60 -2.38 6.92
CA VAL A 23 -7.15 -2.17 6.85
C VAL A 23 -6.53 -3.27 5.98
N ALA A 24 -5.33 -3.03 5.45
CA ALA A 24 -4.52 -4.09 4.88
C ALA A 24 -3.52 -4.61 5.91
N VAL A 25 -3.30 -5.92 5.92
CA VAL A 25 -2.17 -6.57 6.58
C VAL A 25 -1.26 -7.12 5.50
N ILE A 26 -0.06 -6.55 5.40
CA ILE A 26 1.01 -7.00 4.51
C ILE A 26 1.94 -7.86 5.35
N SER A 27 1.92 -9.18 5.11
CA SER A 27 2.72 -10.17 5.83
C SER A 27 3.95 -10.55 5.03
N THR A 28 5.10 -10.63 5.70
CA THR A 28 6.40 -11.07 5.15
C THR A 28 7.09 -12.00 6.13
N GLN A 29 8.23 -12.59 5.74
CA GLN A 29 9.08 -13.36 6.68
C GLN A 29 9.62 -12.53 7.85
N PHE A 30 9.54 -11.20 7.80
CA PHE A 30 9.98 -10.28 8.87
C PHE A 30 8.85 -9.86 9.80
N GLY A 31 7.60 -10.25 9.52
CA GLY A 31 6.41 -9.90 10.29
C GLY A 31 5.37 -9.16 9.46
N ASP A 32 4.39 -8.60 10.17
CA ASP A 32 3.22 -7.96 9.59
C ASP A 32 3.30 -6.43 9.67
N MET A 33 2.92 -5.76 8.58
CA MET A 33 2.65 -4.33 8.54
C MET A 33 1.15 -4.11 8.41
N VAL A 34 0.53 -3.41 9.37
CA VAL A 34 -0.89 -3.01 9.30
C VAL A 34 -0.99 -1.63 8.71
N VAL A 35 -1.76 -1.50 7.63
CA VAL A 35 -1.92 -0.25 6.87
C VAL A 35 -3.34 0.28 7.02
N GLU A 36 -3.49 1.49 7.54
CA GLU A 36 -4.73 2.26 7.45
C GLU A 36 -4.82 2.96 6.09
N PHE A 37 -6.00 2.88 5.44
CA PHE A 37 -6.27 3.51 4.15
C PHE A 37 -6.86 4.92 4.28
N TYR A 38 -6.70 5.71 3.22
CA TYR A 38 -7.24 7.07 3.05
C TYR A 38 -8.23 7.16 1.88
N PRO A 39 -9.39 6.46 1.95
CA PRO A 39 -10.35 6.42 0.85
C PRO A 39 -11.01 7.77 0.54
N GLU A 40 -10.94 8.73 1.46
CA GLU A 40 -11.47 10.09 1.28
C GLU A 40 -10.63 10.96 0.34
N ILE A 41 -9.34 10.64 0.15
CA ILE A 41 -8.42 11.40 -0.69
C ILE A 41 -7.84 10.62 -1.86
N ALA A 42 -7.93 9.29 -1.83
CA ALA A 42 -7.44 8.41 -2.88
C ALA A 42 -8.39 7.21 -3.07
N PRO A 43 -9.69 7.44 -3.36
CA PRO A 43 -10.70 6.37 -3.43
C PRO A 43 -10.39 5.31 -4.47
N MET A 44 -9.91 5.68 -5.67
CA MET A 44 -9.61 4.73 -6.74
C MET A 44 -8.41 3.85 -6.41
N HIS A 45 -7.36 4.42 -5.81
CA HIS A 45 -6.19 3.67 -5.39
C HIS A 45 -6.52 2.68 -4.28
N VAL A 46 -7.27 3.10 -3.26
CA VAL A 46 -7.73 2.22 -2.17
C VAL A 46 -8.63 1.12 -2.70
N GLU A 47 -9.56 1.43 -3.60
CA GLU A 47 -10.44 0.44 -4.22
C GLU A 47 -9.66 -0.58 -5.04
N SER A 48 -8.77 -0.12 -5.93
CA SER A 48 -7.93 -0.98 -6.76
C SER A 48 -7.08 -1.92 -5.91
N PHE A 49 -6.35 -1.38 -4.93
CA PHE A 49 -5.52 -2.17 -4.02
C PHE A 49 -6.35 -3.22 -3.26
N THR A 50 -7.54 -2.82 -2.76
CA THR A 50 -8.44 -3.71 -2.03
C THR A 50 -8.96 -4.85 -2.89
N ILE A 51 -9.31 -4.60 -4.16
CA ILE A 51 -9.74 -5.62 -5.12
C ILE A 51 -8.61 -6.62 -5.33
N LEU A 52 -7.41 -6.14 -5.70
CA LEU A 52 -6.24 -6.98 -5.95
C LEU A 52 -5.85 -7.82 -4.73
N ALA A 53 -5.88 -7.24 -3.52
CA ALA A 53 -5.61 -7.97 -2.29
C ALA A 53 -6.64 -9.09 -2.04
N LYS A 54 -7.93 -8.84 -2.26
CA LYS A 54 -8.99 -9.84 -2.12
C LYS A 54 -8.93 -10.97 -3.17
N GLU A 55 -8.37 -10.69 -4.33
CA GLU A 55 -8.10 -11.68 -5.38
C GLU A 55 -6.84 -12.51 -5.12
N GLY A 56 -6.06 -12.21 -4.06
CA GLY A 56 -4.76 -12.84 -3.80
C GLY A 56 -3.69 -12.44 -4.82
N TYR A 57 -3.91 -11.32 -5.54
CA TYR A 57 -2.99 -10.86 -6.58
C TYR A 57 -1.57 -10.61 -6.05
N PHE A 58 -1.45 -10.11 -4.83
CA PHE A 58 -0.17 -9.81 -4.19
C PHE A 58 0.53 -11.04 -3.59
N ASP A 59 -0.16 -12.19 -3.44
CA ASP A 59 0.41 -13.37 -2.82
C ASP A 59 1.59 -13.92 -3.64
N GLY A 60 2.77 -13.99 -3.00
CA GLY A 60 4.03 -14.37 -3.61
C GLY A 60 4.71 -13.27 -4.45
N THR A 61 4.13 -12.06 -4.56
CA THR A 61 4.90 -10.91 -5.06
C THR A 61 5.94 -10.49 -4.03
N THR A 62 6.97 -9.77 -4.45
CA THR A 62 8.09 -9.42 -3.57
C THR A 62 8.28 -7.90 -3.44
N PHE A 63 8.98 -7.50 -2.39
CA PHE A 63 9.63 -6.18 -2.37
C PHE A 63 10.87 -6.23 -3.27
N HIS A 64 10.65 -6.03 -4.56
CA HIS A 64 11.67 -6.15 -5.62
C HIS A 64 12.63 -4.96 -5.73
N ARG A 65 12.35 -3.86 -5.00
CA ARG A 65 13.23 -2.70 -4.93
C ARG A 65 13.33 -2.20 -3.51
N VAL A 66 14.52 -2.26 -2.94
CA VAL A 66 14.81 -1.91 -1.55
C VAL A 66 15.93 -0.87 -1.51
N MET A 67 15.60 0.37 -1.16
CA MET A 67 16.52 1.50 -1.17
C MET A 67 16.61 2.16 0.21
N PRO A 68 17.72 1.98 0.96
CA PRO A 68 17.91 2.66 2.24
C PRO A 68 17.82 4.19 2.14
N GLY A 69 17.09 4.82 3.07
CA GLY A 69 16.83 6.27 3.07
C GLY A 69 15.81 6.72 2.03
N PHE A 70 15.14 5.75 1.37
CA PHE A 70 14.12 6.02 0.37
C PHE A 70 12.85 5.18 0.61
N VAL A 71 12.71 4.05 -0.07
CA VAL A 71 11.49 3.23 -0.06
C VAL A 71 11.79 1.74 -0.11
N ILE A 72 10.79 0.93 0.24
CA ILE A 72 10.62 -0.46 -0.19
C ILE A 72 9.45 -0.51 -1.16
N GLN A 73 9.65 -1.03 -2.37
CA GLN A 73 8.64 -1.09 -3.44
C GLN A 73 8.34 -2.53 -3.81
N GLY A 74 7.05 -2.84 -3.96
CA GLY A 74 6.56 -4.17 -4.31
C GLY A 74 5.27 -4.13 -5.14
N GLY A 75 4.56 -5.28 -5.22
CA GLY A 75 3.27 -5.40 -5.91
C GLY A 75 3.36 -5.66 -7.40
N ASP A 76 4.54 -5.99 -7.92
CA ASP A 76 4.74 -6.43 -9.31
C ASP A 76 4.47 -7.94 -9.45
N PRO A 77 3.56 -8.39 -10.34
CA PRO A 77 3.32 -9.81 -10.57
C PRO A 77 4.53 -10.54 -11.17
N ASN A 78 5.42 -9.86 -11.90
CA ASN A 78 6.63 -10.44 -12.46
C ASN A 78 7.62 -10.87 -11.38
N SER A 79 7.57 -10.27 -10.19
CA SER A 79 8.47 -10.62 -9.09
C SER A 79 8.20 -12.00 -8.46
N LYS A 80 7.13 -12.69 -8.89
CA LYS A 80 6.82 -14.06 -8.43
C LYS A 80 7.75 -15.12 -9.00
N ASP A 81 8.26 -14.93 -10.22
CA ASP A 81 9.16 -15.88 -10.88
C ASP A 81 10.63 -15.67 -10.46
N THR A 82 11.56 -16.40 -11.06
CA THR A 82 13.00 -16.32 -10.76
C THR A 82 13.77 -15.31 -11.61
N ASN A 83 13.10 -14.65 -12.56
CA ASN A 83 13.72 -13.69 -13.46
C ASN A 83 13.72 -12.29 -12.86
N ARG A 84 14.75 -11.94 -12.11
CA ARG A 84 14.90 -10.62 -11.45
C ARG A 84 15.03 -9.44 -12.42
N LEU A 85 15.31 -9.71 -13.72
CA LEU A 85 15.60 -8.64 -14.69
C LEU A 85 14.33 -7.97 -15.24
N ASN A 86 13.16 -8.58 -15.05
CA ASN A 86 11.86 -8.02 -15.44
C ASN A 86 11.04 -7.51 -14.24
N ASP A 87 11.56 -7.66 -13.02
CA ASP A 87 10.91 -7.13 -11.82
C ASP A 87 10.79 -5.60 -11.92
N GLY A 88 9.63 -5.08 -11.51
CA GLY A 88 9.30 -3.67 -11.60
C GLY A 88 8.64 -3.24 -12.91
N SER A 89 8.43 -4.16 -13.87
CA SER A 89 7.88 -3.84 -15.19
C SER A 89 6.41 -4.23 -15.38
N GLY A 90 5.84 -5.03 -14.47
CA GLY A 90 4.46 -5.54 -14.56
C GLY A 90 3.47 -4.77 -13.68
N GLY A 91 2.20 -5.16 -13.79
CA GLY A 91 1.13 -4.65 -12.94
C GLY A 91 -0.11 -4.22 -13.70
N ARG A 92 -1.25 -4.28 -13.02
CA ARG A 92 -2.55 -3.80 -13.52
C ARG A 92 -3.36 -3.18 -12.39
N ALA A 93 -4.35 -2.35 -12.72
CA ALA A 93 -5.36 -1.93 -11.76
C ALA A 93 -6.33 -3.07 -11.42
N GLY A 94 -7.01 -2.98 -10.28
CA GLY A 94 -8.00 -3.96 -9.83
C GLY A 94 -9.27 -3.98 -10.66
N LYS A 95 -9.58 -2.87 -11.33
CA LYS A 95 -10.71 -2.74 -12.27
C LYS A 95 -10.40 -1.68 -13.32
N PHE A 96 -11.24 -1.57 -14.34
CA PHE A 96 -11.13 -0.50 -15.34
C PHE A 96 -11.56 0.84 -14.75
N PHE A 97 -10.64 1.82 -14.70
CA PHE A 97 -10.87 3.20 -14.27
C PHE A 97 -10.86 4.20 -15.43
N GLY A 98 -11.11 3.74 -16.66
CA GLY A 98 -11.14 4.57 -17.85
C GLY A 98 -9.80 4.70 -18.58
N ILE A 99 -8.74 4.04 -18.09
CA ILE A 99 -7.40 4.06 -18.70
C ILE A 99 -6.99 2.64 -19.09
N GLY A 100 -6.49 2.47 -20.30
CA GLY A 100 -6.20 1.18 -20.92
C GLY A 100 -7.34 0.71 -21.81
N ARG A 101 -7.32 -0.55 -22.21
CA ARG A 101 -8.38 -1.21 -23.00
C ARG A 101 -9.36 -1.90 -22.06
N GLU A 102 -10.66 -1.53 -22.11
CA GLU A 102 -11.67 -2.03 -21.18
C GLU A 102 -11.73 -3.57 -21.13
N ASN A 103 -11.56 -4.24 -22.27
CA ASN A 103 -11.62 -5.71 -22.39
C ASN A 103 -10.25 -6.39 -22.21
N ASP A 104 -9.23 -5.67 -21.74
CA ASP A 104 -7.88 -6.18 -21.54
C ASP A 104 -7.32 -5.71 -20.19
N PRO A 105 -7.56 -6.49 -19.11
CA PRO A 105 -7.18 -6.12 -17.76
C PRO A 105 -5.68 -5.80 -17.59
N ASP A 106 -4.79 -6.43 -18.37
CA ASP A 106 -3.34 -6.21 -18.26
C ASP A 106 -2.91 -4.78 -18.67
N THR A 107 -3.82 -4.03 -19.28
CA THR A 107 -3.59 -2.63 -19.68
C THR A 107 -4.22 -1.60 -18.74
N TRP A 108 -4.94 -2.05 -17.69
CA TRP A 108 -5.67 -1.13 -16.80
C TRP A 108 -4.73 -0.36 -15.89
N MET A 109 -4.94 0.94 -15.83
CA MET A 109 -4.21 1.88 -14.98
C MET A 109 -5.18 2.69 -14.11
N ILE A 110 -4.62 3.39 -13.12
CA ILE A 110 -5.36 4.21 -12.17
C ILE A 110 -5.00 5.66 -12.41
N PRO A 111 -5.98 6.57 -12.62
CA PRO A 111 -5.74 8.01 -12.67
C PRO A 111 -5.08 8.53 -11.39
N GLY A 112 -4.18 9.50 -11.51
CA GLY A 112 -3.50 10.09 -10.36
C GLY A 112 -4.47 10.77 -9.39
N GLU A 113 -4.35 10.47 -8.10
CA GLU A 113 -5.11 11.10 -7.00
C GLU A 113 -4.12 11.82 -6.08
N PHE A 114 -3.33 12.78 -6.65
CA PHE A 114 -2.34 13.52 -5.88
C PHE A 114 -2.99 14.35 -4.79
N ASN A 115 -2.38 14.35 -3.60
CA ASN A 115 -2.95 14.98 -2.42
C ASN A 115 -1.86 15.56 -1.51
N ASP A 116 -2.25 16.26 -0.44
CA ASP A 116 -1.35 16.98 0.45
C ASP A 116 -0.75 16.12 1.58
N LYS A 117 -0.96 14.79 1.57
CA LYS A 117 -0.32 13.91 2.55
C LYS A 117 1.17 13.82 2.28
N LEU A 118 1.96 13.95 3.35
CA LEU A 118 3.40 13.93 3.27
C LEU A 118 3.95 12.50 3.18
N HIS A 119 5.01 12.33 2.42
CA HIS A 119 5.79 11.08 2.38
C HIS A 119 6.75 11.03 3.58
N VAL A 120 6.25 10.49 4.69
CA VAL A 120 7.03 10.22 5.90
C VAL A 120 7.24 8.71 6.07
N LYS A 121 8.06 8.28 7.05
CA LYS A 121 8.25 6.84 7.30
C LYS A 121 6.91 6.13 7.51
N GLY A 122 6.71 5.02 6.80
CA GLY A 122 5.49 4.22 6.82
C GLY A 122 4.39 4.70 5.86
N THR A 123 4.54 5.83 5.17
CA THR A 123 3.58 6.25 4.14
C THR A 123 3.50 5.22 3.03
N LEU A 124 2.27 4.74 2.74
CA LEU A 124 1.95 3.88 1.60
C LEU A 124 1.53 4.77 0.42
N SER A 125 2.27 4.68 -0.68
CA SER A 125 2.05 5.48 -1.88
C SER A 125 2.16 4.63 -3.14
N MET A 126 1.52 5.07 -4.24
CA MET A 126 1.46 4.28 -5.46
C MET A 126 2.63 4.60 -6.38
N ALA A 127 3.33 3.56 -6.83
CA ALA A 127 4.31 3.69 -7.90
C ALA A 127 3.60 3.90 -9.25
N ARG A 128 4.25 4.63 -10.16
CA ARG A 128 3.73 4.92 -11.49
C ARG A 128 4.83 5.02 -12.53
N THR A 129 4.46 4.97 -13.80
CA THR A 129 5.32 5.35 -14.91
C THR A 129 5.56 6.88 -14.90
N PRO A 130 6.35 7.44 -15.82
CA PRO A 130 6.43 8.91 -15.98
C PRO A 130 5.10 9.58 -16.22
N ASP A 131 4.10 8.86 -16.77
CA ASP A 131 2.73 9.36 -16.92
C ASP A 131 2.10 9.51 -15.51
N PRO A 132 1.52 10.68 -15.17
CA PRO A 132 0.77 10.89 -13.94
C PRO A 132 -0.38 9.89 -13.72
N ASP A 133 -0.99 9.43 -14.80
CA ASP A 133 -2.09 8.46 -14.80
C ASP A 133 -1.62 7.02 -15.09
N GLY A 134 -0.33 6.76 -14.93
CA GLY A 134 0.31 5.47 -15.21
C GLY A 134 0.51 4.57 -14.00
N ALA A 135 -0.32 4.70 -12.95
CA ALA A 135 -0.31 3.82 -11.78
C ALA A 135 -1.04 2.49 -12.05
N SER A 136 -0.60 1.40 -11.40
CA SER A 136 -1.19 0.07 -11.57
C SER A 136 -1.28 -0.68 -10.23
N SER A 137 -0.56 -1.82 -10.06
CA SER A 137 -0.53 -2.57 -8.81
C SER A 137 0.69 -2.27 -7.94
N GLN A 138 1.74 -1.67 -8.50
CA GLN A 138 2.97 -1.46 -7.76
C GLN A 138 2.84 -0.29 -6.77
N PHE A 139 3.25 -0.54 -5.54
CA PHE A 139 3.21 0.43 -4.45
C PHE A 139 4.57 0.50 -3.74
N PHE A 140 4.78 1.55 -2.98
CA PHE A 140 5.94 1.66 -2.12
C PHE A 140 5.57 2.13 -0.71
N VAL A 141 6.41 1.72 0.25
CA VAL A 141 6.35 2.22 1.63
C VAL A 141 7.62 3.02 1.90
N CYS A 142 7.47 4.26 2.34
CA CYS A 142 8.60 5.12 2.69
C CYS A 142 9.32 4.61 3.95
N ASN A 143 10.65 4.52 3.90
CA ASN A 143 11.43 4.22 5.11
C ASN A 143 12.04 5.46 5.76
N ALA A 144 11.94 6.61 5.10
CA ALA A 144 12.37 7.92 5.57
C ALA A 144 11.43 9.02 5.07
N SER A 145 11.57 10.25 5.57
CA SER A 145 10.84 11.41 5.03
C SER A 145 11.36 11.77 3.64
N ARG A 146 10.42 11.96 2.68
CA ARG A 146 10.69 12.19 1.26
C ARG A 146 9.84 13.33 0.70
N PRO A 147 10.09 14.57 1.10
CA PRO A 147 9.30 15.73 0.65
C PRO A 147 9.41 15.98 -0.87
N ASP A 148 10.41 15.40 -1.52
CA ASP A 148 10.57 15.42 -2.98
C ASP A 148 9.50 14.58 -3.73
N LEU A 149 8.77 13.71 -3.03
CA LEU A 149 7.65 12.94 -3.58
C LEU A 149 6.27 13.59 -3.33
N ASP A 150 6.20 14.57 -2.44
CA ASP A 150 4.95 15.20 -2.03
C ASP A 150 4.26 15.89 -3.22
N GLY A 151 2.95 15.63 -3.37
CA GLY A 151 2.15 16.11 -4.49
C GLY A 151 2.47 15.50 -5.85
N GLN A 152 3.45 14.59 -5.94
CA GLN A 152 3.87 13.95 -7.20
C GLN A 152 3.48 12.46 -7.27
N TYR A 153 3.21 11.83 -6.14
CA TYR A 153 2.73 10.45 -6.03
C TYR A 153 1.48 10.41 -5.17
N THR A 154 0.60 9.46 -5.46
CA THR A 154 -0.65 9.31 -4.71
C THR A 154 -0.40 8.58 -3.40
N VAL A 155 -0.51 9.30 -2.28
CA VAL A 155 -0.56 8.70 -0.95
C VAL A 155 -1.96 8.15 -0.71
N PHE A 156 -2.08 6.84 -0.40
CA PHE A 156 -3.38 6.20 -0.19
C PHE A 156 -3.50 5.43 1.13
N GLY A 157 -2.43 5.44 1.95
CA GLY A 157 -2.45 4.82 3.27
C GLY A 157 -1.19 5.09 4.10
N GLN A 158 -1.20 4.55 5.33
CA GLN A 158 -0.11 4.67 6.30
C GLN A 158 0.03 3.37 7.09
N VAL A 159 1.25 2.90 7.26
CA VAL A 159 1.56 1.81 8.20
C VAL A 159 1.37 2.33 9.62
N ILE A 160 0.43 1.72 10.37
CA ILE A 160 0.07 2.09 11.74
C ILE A 160 0.62 1.10 12.78
N LYS A 161 1.07 -0.09 12.36
CA LYS A 161 1.71 -1.12 13.17
C LYS A 161 2.73 -1.87 12.30
N GLY A 162 3.88 -2.28 12.86
CA GLY A 162 4.91 -3.02 12.13
C GLY A 162 5.91 -2.11 11.39
N LEU A 163 6.16 -0.88 11.86
CA LEU A 163 7.17 0.02 11.28
C LEU A 163 8.59 -0.56 11.34
N GLU A 164 8.87 -1.43 12.33
CA GLU A 164 10.12 -2.17 12.48
C GLU A 164 10.34 -3.22 11.37
N VAL A 165 9.26 -3.72 10.77
CA VAL A 165 9.35 -4.64 9.61
C VAL A 165 9.97 -3.92 8.41
N ILE A 166 9.64 -2.63 8.21
CA ILE A 166 10.27 -1.80 7.17
C ILE A 166 11.78 -1.74 7.41
N ASP A 167 12.21 -1.55 8.68
CA ASP A 167 13.63 -1.46 9.04
C ASP A 167 14.36 -2.78 8.80
N GLN A 168 13.70 -3.91 8.99
CA GLN A 168 14.26 -5.23 8.70
C GLN A 168 14.40 -5.45 7.18
N ILE A 169 13.36 -5.14 6.40
CA ILE A 169 13.38 -5.27 4.93
C ILE A 169 14.48 -4.36 4.34
N ILE A 170 14.62 -3.14 4.83
CA ILE A 170 15.62 -2.19 4.31
C ILE A 170 17.07 -2.69 4.51
N ASN A 171 17.28 -3.63 5.43
CA ASN A 171 18.59 -4.18 5.77
C ASN A 171 18.99 -5.44 4.99
N VAL A 172 18.13 -5.96 4.11
CA VAL A 172 18.46 -7.13 3.26
C VAL A 172 19.60 -6.81 2.28
N ASN A 173 20.31 -7.84 1.83
CA ASN A 173 21.38 -7.68 0.86
C ASN A 173 20.84 -7.49 -0.56
N THR A 174 21.40 -6.50 -1.26
CA THR A 174 21.11 -6.17 -2.66
C THR A 174 22.43 -6.04 -3.44
N PRO A 175 22.43 -6.13 -4.78
CA PRO A 175 23.64 -5.91 -5.58
C PRO A 175 24.33 -4.56 -5.28
N ARG A 176 23.56 -3.49 -5.07
CA ARG A 176 24.11 -2.18 -4.69
C ARG A 176 24.86 -2.21 -3.36
N ARG A 177 24.38 -2.97 -2.38
CA ARG A 177 25.01 -3.07 -1.05
C ARG A 177 26.34 -3.81 -1.12
N GLU A 178 26.43 -4.85 -1.95
CA GLU A 178 27.66 -5.60 -2.13
C GLU A 178 28.67 -4.87 -3.03
N ASN A 179 28.18 -4.26 -4.11
CA ASN A 179 29.02 -3.52 -5.04
C ASN A 179 28.34 -2.18 -5.42
N ARG A 180 28.81 -1.08 -4.82
CA ARG A 180 28.29 0.28 -5.08
C ARG A 180 28.41 0.72 -6.55
N GLY A 181 29.29 0.10 -7.32
CA GLY A 181 29.49 0.37 -8.75
C GLY A 181 28.56 -0.45 -9.66
N TYR A 182 27.77 -1.38 -9.13
CA TYR A 182 26.84 -2.17 -9.92
C TYR A 182 25.70 -1.30 -10.48
N GLN A 183 25.40 -1.46 -11.77
CA GLN A 183 24.40 -0.66 -12.52
C GLN A 183 23.37 -1.54 -13.25
N GLY A 184 23.23 -2.82 -12.87
CA GLY A 184 22.22 -3.72 -13.48
C GLY A 184 20.78 -3.28 -13.16
N PRO A 185 19.79 -3.75 -13.92
CA PRO A 185 18.38 -3.41 -13.71
C PRO A 185 17.86 -3.90 -12.35
N ASP A 186 18.48 -4.92 -11.77
CA ASP A 186 18.16 -5.50 -10.47
C ASP A 186 19.00 -4.93 -9.31
N VAL A 187 19.61 -3.77 -9.50
CA VAL A 187 20.58 -3.15 -8.58
C VAL A 187 20.08 -3.01 -7.14
N ASP A 188 18.80 -2.77 -6.95
CA ASP A 188 18.14 -2.62 -5.64
C ASP A 188 17.22 -3.81 -5.29
N ASN A 189 17.23 -4.87 -6.09
CA ASN A 189 16.42 -6.07 -5.86
C ASN A 189 17.14 -7.00 -4.87
N PRO A 190 16.50 -7.40 -3.76
CA PRO A 190 17.09 -8.32 -2.79
C PRO A 190 17.58 -9.63 -3.43
N PHE A 191 18.77 -10.14 -3.02
CA PHE A 191 19.23 -11.45 -3.48
C PHE A 191 18.30 -12.57 -3.03
N GLU A 192 17.85 -12.50 -1.76
CA GLU A 192 16.82 -13.36 -1.23
C GLU A 192 15.49 -12.64 -1.29
N LYS A 193 14.51 -13.28 -1.92
CA LYS A 193 13.18 -12.69 -2.11
C LYS A 193 12.54 -12.34 -0.77
N VAL A 194 12.02 -11.13 -0.67
CA VAL A 194 11.14 -10.70 0.41
C VAL A 194 9.72 -10.79 -0.10
N GLU A 195 9.15 -12.00 -0.01
CA GLU A 195 7.79 -12.29 -0.44
C GLU A 195 6.77 -11.65 0.49
N MET A 196 5.59 -11.35 -0.07
CA MET A 196 4.46 -10.83 0.70
C MET A 196 3.17 -11.58 0.41
N THR A 197 2.26 -11.53 1.38
CA THR A 197 0.82 -11.73 1.20
C THR A 197 0.09 -10.50 1.70
N VAL A 198 -1.08 -10.20 1.12
CA VAL A 198 -1.86 -9.04 1.53
C VAL A 198 -3.30 -9.44 1.82
N LYS A 199 -3.77 -9.17 3.04
CA LYS A 199 -5.14 -9.46 3.46
C LYS A 199 -5.86 -8.17 3.87
N ILE A 200 -7.12 -8.07 3.46
CA ILE A 200 -8.02 -7.02 3.94
C ILE A 200 -8.83 -7.58 5.11
N MET A 201 -8.77 -6.90 6.24
CA MET A 201 -9.49 -7.30 7.45
C MET A 201 -9.98 -6.08 8.23
N LYS A 202 -10.75 -6.31 9.30
CA LYS A 202 -11.20 -5.23 10.17
C LYS A 202 -10.06 -4.71 11.03
N HIS A 203 -10.03 -3.39 11.25
CA HIS A 203 -9.01 -2.74 12.06
C HIS A 203 -8.86 -3.38 13.44
N SER A 204 -9.98 -3.64 14.13
CA SER A 204 -9.96 -4.24 15.47
C SER A 204 -9.39 -5.67 15.48
N GLU A 205 -9.52 -6.40 14.39
CA GLU A 205 -8.96 -7.74 14.22
C GLU A 205 -7.44 -7.65 13.98
N ALA A 206 -7.00 -6.81 13.05
CA ALA A 206 -5.59 -6.62 12.71
C ALA A 206 -4.73 -6.13 13.88
N MET A 207 -5.34 -5.37 14.80
CA MET A 207 -4.61 -4.82 15.97
C MET A 207 -4.45 -5.82 17.12
N LYS A 208 -5.15 -6.96 17.11
CA LYS A 208 -5.05 -8.01 18.17
C LYS A 208 -3.88 -8.98 17.96
N GLY A 209 -3.45 -9.21 16.75
CA GLY A 209 -2.25 -10.00 16.40
C GLY A 209 -1.00 -9.16 16.61
#